data_b783526efcc6bd4a12ccdad8f13ef570
#
_entry.id   b783526efcc6bd4a12ccdad8f13ef570
#
_cell.length_a   1.000
_cell.length_b   1.000
_cell.length_c   1.000
_cell.angle_alpha   90.00
_cell.angle_beta   90.00
_cell.angle_gamma   90.00
#
_symmetry.space_group_name_H-M   'P 1'
#
loop_
_entity.id
_entity.type
_entity.pdbx_description
1 polymer ?
#
loop_
_entity_poly.entity_id
_entity_poly.type
_entity_poly.pdbx_seq_one_letter_code
_entity_poly.pdbx_strand_id
1 'polypeptide(L)'
;MRWFAVGPVICCAASLVLAFLCLFAGSHKGFMEDYALLTLNTSRVGQNIFNTSESSSSTLGQLIDNVTNSIESDIQDLITSTARDLGLHDFYSAHLMTYCEGYYKPGPVPNATLSKDDISKNVTQCSNRTAMYSFDPQEILQKELNESGTGVDLSDLDWPEDIQKGIDAVRISAKATFVLYCIAIGFIGIALVLAAISFCTQGRLSALINVIVDWLAFIVLGIASAIATAIAVKASDVINRYGHDIGVSASKGRNFLIITWVATGLLLLSSILWCVDCCVGGRRKRHQYTAAKHG
;
A
#
# COMPACT_ATOMS: atom_id res chain seq x y z
N MET A 1 -18.14 -37.33 0.67
CA MET A 1 -17.80 -35.90 0.74
C MET A 1 -16.75 -35.68 1.81
N ARG A 2 -15.68 -34.95 1.48
CA ARG A 2 -14.59 -34.63 2.41
C ARG A 2 -14.90 -33.33 3.15
N TRP A 3 -15.52 -33.43 4.32
CA TRP A 3 -15.83 -32.26 5.16
C TRP A 3 -14.56 -31.46 5.55
N PHE A 4 -13.41 -32.14 5.64
CA PHE A 4 -12.11 -31.48 5.94
C PHE A 4 -11.62 -30.54 4.82
N ALA A 5 -12.07 -30.71 3.57
CA ALA A 5 -11.68 -29.84 2.47
C ALA A 5 -12.41 -28.47 2.48
N VAL A 6 -13.47 -28.32 3.29
CA VAL A 6 -14.23 -27.05 3.40
C VAL A 6 -13.36 -25.94 3.98
N GLY A 7 -12.59 -26.23 5.02
CA GLY A 7 -11.71 -25.25 5.66
C GLY A 7 -10.69 -24.62 4.68
N PRO A 8 -9.87 -25.44 4.01
CA PRO A 8 -8.93 -24.92 2.99
C PRO A 8 -9.61 -24.10 1.89
N VAL A 9 -10.75 -24.54 1.38
CA VAL A 9 -11.50 -23.80 0.33
C VAL A 9 -11.90 -22.43 0.82
N ILE A 10 -12.43 -22.30 2.03
CA ILE A 10 -12.80 -21.01 2.61
C ILE A 10 -11.57 -20.12 2.78
N CYS A 11 -10.47 -20.67 3.29
CA CYS A 11 -9.21 -19.92 3.47
C CYS A 11 -8.65 -19.43 2.14
N CYS A 12 -8.60 -20.28 1.11
CA CYS A 12 -8.16 -19.89 -0.24
C CYS A 12 -9.07 -18.83 -0.86
N ALA A 13 -10.40 -18.98 -0.76
CA ALA A 13 -11.36 -18.02 -1.27
C ALA A 13 -11.22 -16.65 -0.58
N ALA A 14 -11.11 -16.64 0.75
CA ALA A 14 -10.89 -15.41 1.51
C ALA A 14 -9.55 -14.76 1.15
N SER A 15 -8.46 -15.54 1.08
CA SER A 15 -7.15 -15.03 0.68
C SER A 15 -7.16 -14.46 -0.75
N LEU A 16 -7.87 -15.10 -1.70
CA LEU A 16 -8.04 -14.61 -3.06
C LEU A 16 -8.70 -13.24 -3.07
N VAL A 17 -9.81 -13.09 -2.34
CA VAL A 17 -10.53 -11.81 -2.23
C VAL A 17 -9.61 -10.74 -1.64
N LEU A 18 -8.92 -11.02 -0.53
CA LEU A 18 -8.02 -10.07 0.11
C LEU A 18 -6.83 -9.68 -0.81
N ALA A 19 -6.27 -10.64 -1.56
CA ALA A 19 -5.21 -10.36 -2.53
C ALA A 19 -5.68 -9.45 -3.66
N PHE A 20 -6.90 -9.66 -4.18
CA PHE A 20 -7.52 -8.74 -5.14
C PHE A 20 -7.78 -7.36 -4.54
N LEU A 21 -8.27 -7.29 -3.31
CA LEU A 21 -8.49 -6.01 -2.63
C LEU A 21 -7.17 -5.24 -2.44
N CYS A 22 -6.07 -5.93 -2.08
CA CYS A 22 -4.74 -5.31 -2.03
C CYS A 22 -4.29 -4.79 -3.40
N LEU A 23 -4.51 -5.56 -4.46
CA LEU A 23 -4.07 -5.20 -5.81
C LEU A 23 -4.85 -3.99 -6.35
N PHE A 24 -6.16 -3.94 -6.12
CA PHE A 24 -7.05 -2.91 -6.67
C PHE A 24 -7.40 -1.78 -5.69
N ALA A 25 -6.82 -1.77 -4.47
CA ALA A 25 -7.01 -0.67 -3.53
C ALA A 25 -6.67 0.68 -4.20
N GLY A 26 -7.49 1.71 -3.94
CA GLY A 26 -7.32 3.04 -4.53
C GLY A 26 -7.53 3.12 -6.04
N SER A 27 -8.17 2.12 -6.67
CA SER A 27 -8.39 2.09 -8.12
C SER A 27 -9.28 3.22 -8.64
N HIS A 28 -10.07 3.82 -7.78
CA HIS A 28 -10.88 5.02 -8.03
C HIS A 28 -11.29 5.64 -6.70
N LYS A 29 -11.72 6.90 -6.76
CA LYS A 29 -12.24 7.62 -5.59
C LYS A 29 -13.40 6.84 -4.95
N GLY A 30 -13.37 6.72 -3.62
CA GLY A 30 -14.36 5.99 -2.82
C GLY A 30 -14.10 4.50 -2.66
N PHE A 31 -13.05 3.94 -3.30
CA PHE A 31 -12.74 2.51 -3.18
C PHE A 31 -11.42 2.27 -2.45
N MET A 32 -11.50 1.83 -1.20
CA MET A 32 -10.37 1.42 -0.36
C MET A 32 -9.21 2.44 -0.30
N GLU A 33 -9.53 3.73 -0.22
CA GLU A 33 -8.56 4.84 -0.21
C GLU A 33 -7.62 4.78 1.00
N ASP A 34 -8.11 4.27 2.15
CA ASP A 34 -7.32 4.12 3.39
C ASP A 34 -6.37 2.90 3.36
N TYR A 35 -6.42 2.11 2.30
CA TYR A 35 -5.56 0.94 2.11
C TYR A 35 -4.38 1.24 1.18
N ALA A 36 -3.79 2.42 1.33
CA ALA A 36 -2.57 2.78 0.64
C ALA A 36 -1.36 2.02 1.20
N LEU A 37 -0.36 1.78 0.38
CA LEU A 37 0.94 1.23 0.78
C LEU A 37 1.75 2.26 1.59
N LEU A 38 1.70 3.52 1.15
CA LEU A 38 2.38 4.68 1.73
C LEU A 38 1.49 5.92 1.52
N THR A 39 1.48 6.83 2.49
CA THR A 39 0.89 8.16 2.32
C THR A 39 1.96 9.21 2.55
N LEU A 40 2.19 10.06 1.54
CA LEU A 40 3.01 11.25 1.60
C LEU A 40 2.15 12.41 2.09
N ASN A 41 2.63 13.19 3.04
CA ASN A 41 2.00 14.43 3.52
C ASN A 41 2.88 15.60 3.07
N THR A 42 2.30 16.49 2.31
CA THR A 42 2.92 17.67 1.70
C THR A 42 2.32 18.98 2.18
N SER A 43 1.39 18.92 3.15
CA SER A 43 0.67 20.08 3.66
C SER A 43 1.55 21.14 4.33
N ARG A 44 2.81 20.80 4.60
CA ARG A 44 3.81 21.70 5.21
C ARG A 44 4.99 22.01 4.29
N VAL A 45 4.86 21.76 3.01
CA VAL A 45 5.90 22.10 2.04
C VAL A 45 6.16 23.61 2.08
N GLY A 46 7.44 23.99 2.12
CA GLY A 46 7.85 25.38 2.23
C GLY A 46 8.02 25.91 3.67
N GLN A 47 7.80 25.10 4.71
CA GLN A 47 7.96 25.56 6.10
C GLN A 47 9.35 26.09 6.45
N ASN A 48 10.41 25.55 5.82
CA ASN A 48 11.78 26.01 5.99
C ASN A 48 12.00 27.45 5.51
N ILE A 49 11.24 27.89 4.50
CA ILE A 49 11.35 29.22 3.93
C ILE A 49 10.89 30.29 4.93
N PHE A 50 9.89 29.97 5.76
CA PHE A 50 9.42 30.87 6.82
C PHE A 50 10.38 30.91 8.01
N ASN A 51 11.22 29.90 8.20
CA ASN A 51 12.20 29.83 9.29
C ASN A 51 13.53 30.52 8.95
N THR A 52 13.82 30.76 7.67
CA THR A 52 15.03 31.40 7.21
C THR A 52 14.75 32.85 6.90
N SER A 53 15.16 33.74 7.79
CA SER A 53 14.94 35.21 7.70
C SER A 53 15.76 35.89 6.60
N GLU A 54 16.26 35.18 5.62
CA GLU A 54 16.98 35.77 4.48
C GLU A 54 16.02 35.97 3.31
N SER A 55 15.61 37.21 3.14
CA SER A 55 14.90 37.74 1.99
C SER A 55 15.71 37.51 0.71
N SER A 56 15.50 36.38 0.09
CA SER A 56 16.01 36.13 -1.26
C SER A 56 15.01 36.64 -2.29
N SER A 57 15.54 37.28 -3.32
CA SER A 57 14.84 37.79 -4.51
C SER A 57 14.29 36.66 -5.40
N SER A 58 13.88 35.55 -4.84
CA SER A 58 13.30 34.39 -5.53
C SER A 58 11.79 34.61 -5.76
N THR A 59 11.24 34.02 -6.80
CA THR A 59 9.80 34.01 -7.11
C THR A 59 8.98 33.55 -5.91
N LEU A 60 9.52 32.62 -5.14
CA LEU A 60 8.94 32.09 -3.92
C LEU A 60 8.88 33.15 -2.79
N GLY A 61 9.92 33.96 -2.61
CA GLY A 61 9.92 35.06 -1.64
C GLY A 61 8.82 36.10 -1.93
N GLN A 62 8.57 36.41 -3.19
CA GLN A 62 7.50 37.34 -3.59
C GLN A 62 6.09 36.77 -3.35
N LEU A 63 5.89 35.46 -3.52
CA LEU A 63 4.62 34.80 -3.17
C LEU A 63 4.38 34.84 -1.65
N ILE A 64 5.40 34.60 -0.85
CA ILE A 64 5.34 34.66 0.61
C ILE A 64 5.05 36.08 1.10
N ASP A 65 5.70 37.10 0.57
CA ASP A 65 5.45 38.49 0.92
C ASP A 65 4.01 38.92 0.61
N ASN A 66 3.45 38.45 -0.51
CA ASN A 66 2.05 38.71 -0.85
C ASN A 66 1.06 38.04 0.11
N VAL A 67 1.37 36.83 0.55
CA VAL A 67 0.53 36.05 1.49
C VAL A 67 0.68 36.61 2.92
N THR A 68 1.89 36.93 3.38
CA THR A 68 2.19 37.44 4.73
C THR A 68 1.55 38.79 4.98
N ASN A 69 1.50 39.65 3.97
CA ASN A 69 0.87 40.99 4.07
C ASN A 69 -0.67 40.96 4.18
N SER A 70 -1.27 39.78 3.94
CA SER A 70 -2.74 39.67 3.87
C SER A 70 -3.39 39.05 5.12
N ILE A 71 -2.62 38.49 6.08
CA ILE A 71 -3.22 37.63 7.11
C ILE A 71 -2.54 37.81 8.48
N GLU A 72 -3.35 38.18 9.47
CA GLU A 72 -3.09 38.11 10.93
C GLU A 72 -3.33 36.65 11.44
N SER A 73 -2.92 35.60 10.67
CA SER A 73 -3.23 34.22 10.97
C SER A 73 -2.02 33.44 11.53
N ASP A 74 -2.32 32.35 12.23
CA ASP A 74 -1.31 31.43 12.77
C ASP A 74 -0.34 30.97 11.67
N ILE A 75 0.97 30.92 11.97
CA ILE A 75 2.03 30.50 11.04
C ILE A 75 1.71 29.15 10.38
N GLN A 76 1.01 28.26 11.06
CA GLN A 76 0.59 26.95 10.54
C GLN A 76 -0.43 27.06 9.38
N ASP A 77 -1.37 27.98 9.48
CA ASP A 77 -2.36 28.21 8.42
C ASP A 77 -1.70 28.85 7.20
N LEU A 78 -0.70 29.71 7.44
CA LEU A 78 0.08 30.36 6.40
C LEU A 78 0.91 29.32 5.60
N ILE A 79 1.60 28.39 6.27
CA ILE A 79 2.37 27.32 5.63
C ILE A 79 1.43 26.45 4.76
N THR A 80 0.27 26.05 5.29
CA THR A 80 -0.70 25.22 4.58
C THR A 80 -1.29 25.94 3.37
N SER A 81 -1.59 27.24 3.50
CA SER A 81 -2.09 28.03 2.37
C SER A 81 -1.02 28.14 1.26
N THR A 82 0.23 28.35 1.64
CA THR A 82 1.35 28.42 0.66
C THR A 82 1.50 27.14 -0.12
N ALA A 83 1.46 25.96 0.51
CA ALA A 83 1.52 24.69 -0.22
C ALA A 83 0.37 24.54 -1.22
N ARG A 84 -0.84 24.95 -0.86
CA ARG A 84 -2.01 24.94 -1.75
C ARG A 84 -1.94 25.99 -2.85
N ASP A 85 -1.40 27.17 -2.59
CA ASP A 85 -1.18 28.22 -3.58
C ASP A 85 -0.14 27.80 -4.62
N LEU A 86 0.79 26.92 -4.25
CA LEU A 86 1.71 26.24 -5.16
C LEU A 86 1.03 25.11 -5.97
N GLY A 87 -0.26 24.89 -5.80
CA GLY A 87 -1.03 23.85 -6.48
C GLY A 87 -0.89 22.46 -5.87
N LEU A 88 -0.17 22.31 -4.76
CA LEU A 88 0.06 21.01 -4.13
C LEU A 88 -1.15 20.55 -3.32
N HIS A 89 -1.44 19.26 -3.38
CA HIS A 89 -2.39 18.62 -2.47
C HIS A 89 -1.77 18.40 -1.09
N ASP A 90 -2.61 18.27 -0.07
CA ASP A 90 -2.13 18.05 1.32
C ASP A 90 -1.51 16.67 1.50
N PHE A 91 -1.98 15.69 0.71
CA PHE A 91 -1.45 14.32 0.76
C PHE A 91 -1.56 13.59 -0.58
N TYR A 92 -0.65 12.62 -0.75
CA TYR A 92 -0.64 11.65 -1.85
C TYR A 92 -0.56 10.24 -1.27
N SER A 93 -1.54 9.39 -1.56
CA SER A 93 -1.63 8.01 -1.09
C SER A 93 -1.22 7.07 -2.20
N ALA A 94 -0.07 6.40 -2.07
CA ALA A 94 0.44 5.44 -3.03
C ALA A 94 -0.19 4.07 -2.85
N HIS A 95 -0.73 3.51 -3.93
CA HIS A 95 -1.27 2.15 -4.02
C HIS A 95 -0.45 1.30 -4.99
N LEU A 96 -0.78 0.02 -5.18
CA LEU A 96 -0.01 -0.86 -6.09
C LEU A 96 -0.15 -0.51 -7.57
N MET A 97 -1.27 0.10 -7.98
CA MET A 97 -1.58 0.40 -9.38
C MET A 97 -1.86 1.87 -9.65
N THR A 98 -1.98 2.69 -8.61
CA THR A 98 -2.42 4.08 -8.68
C THR A 98 -1.82 4.89 -7.56
N TYR A 99 -2.03 6.20 -7.60
CA TYR A 99 -1.99 7.04 -6.40
C TYR A 99 -3.28 7.86 -6.33
N CYS A 100 -3.66 8.27 -5.12
CA CYS A 100 -4.78 9.18 -4.87
C CYS A 100 -4.27 10.40 -4.11
N GLU A 101 -4.82 11.55 -4.43
CA GLU A 101 -4.46 12.84 -3.87
C GLU A 101 -5.66 13.55 -3.26
N GLY A 102 -5.41 14.47 -2.36
CA GLY A 102 -6.49 15.20 -1.71
C GLY A 102 -6.05 16.13 -0.59
N TYR A 103 -7.05 16.61 0.14
CA TYR A 103 -6.88 17.57 1.22
C TYR A 103 -7.37 17.02 2.55
N TYR A 104 -6.73 17.42 3.65
CA TYR A 104 -7.21 17.11 4.99
C TYR A 104 -8.38 18.01 5.36
N LYS A 105 -9.39 17.46 6.03
CA LYS A 105 -10.55 18.19 6.53
C LYS A 105 -10.75 17.94 8.03
N PRO A 106 -11.03 18.98 8.80
CA PRO A 106 -11.20 20.41 8.45
C PRO A 106 -9.89 21.12 8.15
N GLY A 107 -8.72 20.55 8.50
CA GLY A 107 -7.40 21.09 8.22
C GLY A 107 -6.30 20.04 8.42
N PRO A 108 -5.05 20.29 7.98
CA PRO A 108 -3.96 19.32 8.04
C PRO A 108 -3.30 19.19 9.41
N VAL A 109 -3.52 20.15 10.32
CA VAL A 109 -2.82 20.25 11.61
C VAL A 109 -3.81 20.27 12.76
N PRO A 110 -3.60 19.47 13.82
CA PRO A 110 -4.37 19.62 15.06
C PRO A 110 -4.14 20.98 15.71
N ASN A 111 -5.20 21.54 16.32
CA ASN A 111 -5.15 22.80 17.09
C ASN A 111 -5.87 22.64 18.42
N ALA A 112 -6.08 23.74 19.17
CA ALA A 112 -6.72 23.71 20.49
C ALA A 112 -8.15 23.14 20.49
N THR A 113 -8.86 23.19 19.35
CA THR A 113 -10.24 22.72 19.19
C THR A 113 -10.35 21.46 18.35
N LEU A 114 -9.29 21.08 17.62
CA LEU A 114 -9.25 19.98 16.66
C LEU A 114 -8.19 18.97 17.07
N SER A 115 -8.59 17.75 17.39
CA SER A 115 -7.66 16.67 17.67
C SER A 115 -7.18 16.00 16.39
N LYS A 116 -6.11 15.18 16.49
CA LYS A 116 -5.60 14.42 15.35
C LYS A 116 -6.61 13.41 14.80
N ASP A 117 -7.49 12.92 15.65
CA ASP A 117 -8.51 11.92 15.29
C ASP A 117 -9.71 12.57 14.57
N ASP A 118 -9.87 13.89 14.68
CA ASP A 118 -10.91 14.64 13.98
C ASP A 118 -10.52 15.00 12.53
N ILE A 119 -9.25 14.79 12.18
CA ILE A 119 -8.71 15.08 10.84
C ILE A 119 -8.92 13.88 9.93
N SER A 120 -9.73 14.06 8.88
CA SER A 120 -10.00 13.05 7.88
C SER A 120 -9.34 13.39 6.54
N LYS A 121 -8.97 12.34 5.79
CA LYS A 121 -8.54 12.47 4.40
C LYS A 121 -9.76 12.69 3.51
N ASN A 122 -9.73 13.72 2.68
CA ASN A 122 -10.72 13.91 1.62
C ASN A 122 -10.02 13.75 0.28
N VAL A 123 -10.11 12.57 -0.31
CA VAL A 123 -9.55 12.28 -1.63
C VAL A 123 -10.30 13.08 -2.68
N THR A 124 -9.60 13.82 -3.50
CA THR A 124 -10.14 14.61 -4.61
C THR A 124 -10.13 13.81 -5.89
N GLN A 125 -8.99 13.16 -6.19
CA GLN A 125 -8.77 12.42 -7.42
C GLN A 125 -7.85 11.22 -7.17
N CYS A 126 -7.96 10.22 -8.06
CA CYS A 126 -7.00 9.11 -8.17
C CYS A 126 -6.49 9.03 -9.61
N SER A 127 -5.22 8.67 -9.80
CA SER A 127 -4.62 8.49 -11.12
C SER A 127 -5.23 7.28 -11.85
N ASN A 128 -5.04 7.24 -13.16
CA ASN A 128 -5.42 6.07 -13.94
C ASN A 128 -4.63 4.83 -13.50
N ARG A 129 -5.32 3.67 -13.50
CA ARG A 129 -4.69 2.39 -13.17
C ARG A 129 -3.61 2.04 -14.19
N THR A 130 -2.41 1.81 -13.72
CA THR A 130 -1.28 1.43 -14.55
C THR A 130 -0.65 0.16 -14.00
N ALA A 131 -0.50 -0.87 -14.85
CA ALA A 131 0.24 -2.07 -14.48
C ALA A 131 1.70 -1.71 -14.21
N MET A 132 2.31 -2.35 -13.19
CA MET A 132 3.67 -2.06 -12.75
C MET A 132 3.88 -0.58 -12.35
N TYR A 133 2.84 0.06 -11.84
CA TYR A 133 2.94 1.43 -11.35
C TYR A 133 4.04 1.55 -10.29
N SER A 134 4.75 2.66 -10.32
CA SER A 134 5.70 3.03 -9.26
C SER A 134 5.46 4.47 -8.87
N PHE A 135 5.17 4.67 -7.59
CA PHE A 135 4.98 6.01 -7.03
C PHE A 135 6.30 6.77 -7.04
N ASP A 136 6.32 7.89 -7.74
CA ASP A 136 7.45 8.82 -7.80
C ASP A 136 6.98 10.19 -7.30
N PRO A 137 7.25 10.53 -6.04
CA PRO A 137 6.81 11.78 -5.46
C PRO A 137 7.44 12.99 -6.15
N GLN A 138 8.68 12.89 -6.63
CA GLN A 138 9.35 13.99 -7.33
C GLN A 138 8.65 14.33 -8.64
N GLU A 139 8.34 13.33 -9.46
CA GLU A 139 7.65 13.52 -10.74
C GLU A 139 6.25 14.11 -10.53
N ILE A 140 5.52 13.63 -9.51
CA ILE A 140 4.17 14.11 -9.21
C ILE A 140 4.20 15.57 -8.75
N LEU A 141 5.05 15.89 -7.77
CA LEU A 141 5.14 17.26 -7.23
C LEU A 141 5.65 18.25 -8.28
N GLN A 142 6.66 17.88 -9.09
CA GLN A 142 7.14 18.74 -10.16
C GLN A 142 6.06 19.00 -11.21
N LYS A 143 5.27 17.98 -11.55
CA LYS A 143 4.14 18.14 -12.47
C LYS A 143 3.11 19.14 -11.94
N GLU A 144 2.72 19.04 -10.68
CA GLU A 144 1.75 19.95 -10.07
C GLU A 144 2.28 21.38 -9.95
N LEU A 145 3.55 21.55 -9.58
CA LEU A 145 4.20 22.87 -9.59
C LEU A 145 4.18 23.49 -10.98
N ASN A 146 4.47 22.73 -12.02
CA ASN A 146 4.40 23.23 -13.40
C ASN A 146 2.96 23.58 -13.82
N GLU A 147 1.98 22.78 -13.44
CA GLU A 147 0.56 23.01 -13.75
C GLU A 147 -0.03 24.20 -12.98
N SER A 148 0.50 24.54 -11.80
CA SER A 148 0.08 25.71 -11.03
C SER A 148 0.42 27.04 -11.71
N GLY A 149 1.41 27.04 -12.62
CA GLY A 149 1.84 28.24 -13.33
C GLY A 149 2.55 29.30 -12.47
N THR A 150 2.95 28.94 -11.26
CA THR A 150 3.67 29.83 -10.32
C THR A 150 5.11 30.10 -10.72
N GLY A 151 5.67 29.26 -11.61
CA GLY A 151 7.08 29.33 -12.04
C GLY A 151 8.06 28.85 -10.96
N VAL A 152 7.57 28.15 -9.95
CA VAL A 152 8.38 27.53 -8.89
C VAL A 152 8.72 26.10 -9.29
N ASP A 153 10.00 25.74 -9.21
CA ASP A 153 10.49 24.39 -9.46
C ASP A 153 10.80 23.66 -8.14
N LEU A 154 10.89 22.33 -8.20
CA LEU A 154 11.22 21.51 -7.05
C LEU A 154 12.63 21.79 -6.49
N SER A 155 13.53 22.28 -7.34
CA SER A 155 14.85 22.77 -6.95
C SER A 155 14.80 24.02 -6.06
N ASP A 156 13.77 24.85 -6.21
CA ASP A 156 13.57 26.06 -5.38
C ASP A 156 13.08 25.70 -3.97
N LEU A 157 12.58 24.46 -3.81
CA LEU A 157 12.13 23.89 -2.53
C LEU A 157 13.22 23.06 -1.82
N ASP A 158 14.48 23.11 -2.29
CA ASP A 158 15.61 22.34 -1.75
C ASP A 158 15.33 20.81 -1.63
N TRP A 159 14.72 20.21 -2.67
CA TRP A 159 14.39 18.79 -2.69
C TRP A 159 15.64 17.92 -2.50
N PRO A 160 15.70 17.05 -1.45
CA PRO A 160 16.90 16.30 -1.13
C PRO A 160 17.23 15.22 -2.18
N GLU A 161 18.45 15.21 -2.71
CA GLU A 161 18.93 14.18 -3.67
C GLU A 161 18.90 12.76 -3.10
N ASP A 162 19.02 12.59 -1.78
CA ASP A 162 18.99 11.28 -1.14
C ASP A 162 17.61 10.64 -1.18
N ILE A 163 16.54 11.43 -1.28
CA ILE A 163 15.20 10.92 -1.57
C ILE A 163 15.16 10.28 -2.95
N GLN A 164 15.79 10.90 -3.96
CA GLN A 164 15.81 10.39 -5.33
C GLN A 164 16.51 9.02 -5.43
N LYS A 165 17.64 8.83 -4.75
CA LYS A 165 18.33 7.53 -4.71
C LYS A 165 17.45 6.44 -4.08
N GLY A 166 16.66 6.80 -3.06
CA GLY A 166 15.68 5.90 -2.44
C GLY A 166 14.52 5.55 -3.37
N ILE A 167 14.05 6.49 -4.17
CA ILE A 167 12.94 6.31 -5.12
C ILE A 167 13.26 5.23 -6.16
N ASP A 168 14.46 5.17 -6.69
CA ASP A 168 14.82 4.17 -7.71
C ASP A 168 14.75 2.74 -7.18
N ALA A 169 15.21 2.52 -5.94
CA ALA A 169 15.09 1.21 -5.29
C ALA A 169 13.61 0.84 -5.01
N VAL A 170 12.80 1.81 -4.59
CA VAL A 170 11.36 1.64 -4.37
C VAL A 170 10.65 1.33 -5.67
N ARG A 171 11.01 2.00 -6.78
CA ARG A 171 10.44 1.80 -8.12
C ARG A 171 10.59 0.35 -8.59
N ILE A 172 11.80 -0.22 -8.50
CA ILE A 172 12.06 -1.62 -8.88
C ILE A 172 11.27 -2.57 -7.97
N SER A 173 11.30 -2.33 -6.66
CA SER A 173 10.61 -3.17 -5.68
C SER A 173 9.08 -3.11 -5.84
N ALA A 174 8.50 -1.96 -6.16
CA ALA A 174 7.06 -1.80 -6.40
C ALA A 174 6.60 -2.60 -7.64
N LYS A 175 7.37 -2.52 -8.74
CA LYS A 175 7.11 -3.34 -9.95
C LYS A 175 7.19 -4.83 -9.66
N ALA A 176 8.22 -5.27 -8.91
CA ALA A 176 8.36 -6.66 -8.51
C ALA A 176 7.19 -7.12 -7.62
N THR A 177 6.76 -6.28 -6.68
CA THR A 177 5.61 -6.54 -5.81
C THR A 177 4.33 -6.75 -6.63
N PHE A 178 4.03 -5.87 -7.58
CA PHE A 178 2.88 -6.01 -8.47
C PHE A 178 2.89 -7.36 -9.22
N VAL A 179 4.02 -7.73 -9.83
CA VAL A 179 4.16 -9.00 -10.56
C VAL A 179 3.95 -10.20 -9.64
N LEU A 180 4.54 -10.16 -8.44
CA LEU A 180 4.37 -11.23 -7.45
C LEU A 180 2.92 -11.35 -6.97
N TYR A 181 2.19 -10.24 -6.78
CA TYR A 181 0.76 -10.30 -6.48
C TYR A 181 -0.04 -10.96 -7.60
N CYS A 182 0.23 -10.63 -8.86
CA CYS A 182 -0.42 -11.26 -10.01
C CYS A 182 -0.16 -12.77 -10.06
N ILE A 183 1.09 -13.20 -9.84
CA ILE A 183 1.47 -14.62 -9.80
C ILE A 183 0.80 -15.32 -8.62
N ALA A 184 0.80 -14.70 -7.43
CA ALA A 184 0.16 -15.26 -6.24
C ALA A 184 -1.34 -15.46 -6.44
N ILE A 185 -2.05 -14.46 -6.99
CA ILE A 185 -3.48 -14.55 -7.33
C ILE A 185 -3.73 -15.71 -8.29
N GLY A 186 -2.86 -15.90 -9.30
CA GLY A 186 -2.93 -17.03 -10.21
C GLY A 186 -2.82 -18.38 -9.48
N PHE A 187 -1.83 -18.55 -8.62
CA PHE A 187 -1.67 -19.76 -7.82
C PHE A 187 -2.83 -20.00 -6.85
N ILE A 188 -3.33 -18.97 -6.17
CA ILE A 188 -4.48 -19.07 -5.28
C ILE A 188 -5.72 -19.48 -6.07
N GLY A 189 -5.95 -18.91 -7.25
CA GLY A 189 -7.04 -19.30 -8.13
C GLY A 189 -6.96 -20.77 -8.57
N ILE A 190 -5.77 -21.24 -8.96
CA ILE A 190 -5.52 -22.66 -9.28
C ILE A 190 -5.76 -23.54 -8.06
N ALA A 191 -5.25 -23.16 -6.88
CA ALA A 191 -5.46 -23.89 -5.63
C ALA A 191 -6.95 -24.02 -5.30
N LEU A 192 -7.73 -22.95 -5.47
CA LEU A 192 -9.16 -22.95 -5.24
C LEU A 192 -9.91 -23.91 -6.17
N VAL A 193 -9.57 -23.91 -7.47
CA VAL A 193 -10.16 -24.82 -8.47
C VAL A 193 -9.81 -26.28 -8.13
N LEU A 194 -8.55 -26.57 -7.83
CA LEU A 194 -8.10 -27.91 -7.44
C LEU A 194 -8.76 -28.38 -6.15
N ALA A 195 -8.91 -27.47 -5.16
CA ALA A 195 -9.62 -27.77 -3.91
C ALA A 195 -11.08 -28.10 -4.18
N ALA A 196 -11.78 -27.38 -5.07
CA ALA A 196 -13.15 -27.69 -5.47
C ALA A 196 -13.26 -29.07 -6.15
N ILE A 197 -12.34 -29.39 -7.06
CA ILE A 197 -12.27 -30.72 -7.72
C ILE A 197 -12.05 -31.83 -6.69
N SER A 198 -11.26 -31.57 -5.64
CA SER A 198 -10.95 -32.53 -4.57
C SER A 198 -12.17 -32.96 -3.73
N PHE A 199 -13.30 -32.22 -3.78
CA PHE A 199 -14.56 -32.69 -3.20
C PHE A 199 -15.13 -33.91 -3.92
N CYS A 200 -14.93 -33.97 -5.25
CA CYS A 200 -15.43 -35.05 -6.10
C CYS A 200 -14.45 -36.22 -6.20
N THR A 201 -13.15 -35.96 -6.07
CA THR A 201 -12.09 -36.96 -6.22
C THR A 201 -11.53 -37.43 -4.88
N GLN A 202 -11.60 -38.75 -4.62
CA GLN A 202 -11.07 -39.36 -3.39
C GLN A 202 -9.69 -39.96 -3.66
N GLY A 203 -8.62 -39.15 -3.61
CA GLY A 203 -7.27 -39.64 -3.86
C GLY A 203 -6.22 -38.95 -2.97
N ARG A 204 -5.16 -39.68 -2.60
CA ARG A 204 -3.98 -39.10 -1.92
C ARG A 204 -3.22 -38.15 -2.82
N LEU A 205 -3.18 -38.44 -4.12
CA LEU A 205 -2.51 -37.61 -5.12
C LEU A 205 -3.15 -36.24 -5.23
N SER A 206 -4.50 -36.17 -5.21
CA SER A 206 -5.24 -34.92 -5.22
C SER A 206 -4.91 -34.03 -4.00
N ALA A 207 -4.84 -34.61 -2.79
CA ALA A 207 -4.44 -33.88 -1.60
C ALA A 207 -2.99 -33.36 -1.68
N LEU A 208 -2.06 -34.18 -2.20
CA LEU A 208 -0.66 -33.79 -2.35
C LEU A 208 -0.49 -32.62 -3.32
N ILE A 209 -1.18 -32.65 -4.48
CA ILE A 209 -1.14 -31.58 -5.46
C ILE A 209 -1.67 -30.28 -4.83
N ASN A 210 -2.78 -30.35 -4.09
CA ASN A 210 -3.30 -29.16 -3.38
C ASN A 210 -2.30 -28.59 -2.37
N VAL A 211 -1.63 -29.44 -1.57
CA VAL A 211 -0.56 -29.00 -0.66
C VAL A 211 0.52 -28.24 -1.40
N ILE A 212 1.02 -28.77 -2.51
CA ILE A 212 2.13 -28.16 -3.27
C ILE A 212 1.70 -26.78 -3.81
N VAL A 213 0.53 -26.71 -4.45
CA VAL A 213 0.04 -25.44 -5.06
C VAL A 213 -0.25 -24.40 -3.99
N ASP A 214 -0.84 -24.78 -2.87
CA ASP A 214 -1.10 -23.90 -1.72
C ASP A 214 0.20 -23.35 -1.12
N TRP A 215 1.24 -24.20 -0.98
CA TRP A 215 2.56 -23.77 -0.52
C TRP A 215 3.21 -22.78 -1.48
N LEU A 216 3.10 -23.01 -2.80
CA LEU A 216 3.60 -22.08 -3.80
C LEU A 216 2.87 -20.72 -3.69
N ALA A 217 1.54 -20.73 -3.57
CA ALA A 217 0.75 -19.54 -3.37
C ALA A 217 1.17 -18.78 -2.09
N PHE A 218 1.32 -19.50 -0.98
CA PHE A 218 1.78 -18.94 0.30
C PHE A 218 3.16 -18.30 0.20
N ILE A 219 4.12 -18.98 -0.41
CA ILE A 219 5.50 -18.47 -0.54
C ILE A 219 5.50 -17.20 -1.41
N VAL A 220 4.84 -17.22 -2.57
CA VAL A 220 4.83 -16.08 -3.49
C VAL A 220 4.13 -14.87 -2.88
N LEU A 221 2.95 -15.05 -2.26
CA LEU A 221 2.24 -13.96 -1.59
C LEU A 221 3.02 -13.47 -0.36
N GLY A 222 3.66 -14.37 0.39
CA GLY A 222 4.51 -14.02 1.53
C GLY A 222 5.70 -13.16 1.13
N ILE A 223 6.37 -13.48 0.03
CA ILE A 223 7.46 -12.65 -0.52
C ILE A 223 6.92 -11.29 -0.97
N ALA A 224 5.78 -11.25 -1.68
CA ALA A 224 5.16 -10.01 -2.09
C ALA A 224 4.80 -9.12 -0.88
N SER A 225 4.21 -9.71 0.17
CA SER A 225 3.85 -9.01 1.41
C SER A 225 5.08 -8.49 2.16
N ALA A 226 6.17 -9.26 2.17
CA ALA A 226 7.43 -8.86 2.80
C ALA A 226 8.08 -7.69 2.05
N ILE A 227 8.13 -7.72 0.71
CA ILE A 227 8.64 -6.62 -0.10
C ILE A 227 7.77 -5.37 0.07
N ALA A 228 6.44 -5.50 0.03
CA ALA A 228 5.52 -4.39 0.27
C ALA A 228 5.74 -3.76 1.65
N THR A 229 5.96 -4.59 2.68
CA THR A 229 6.28 -4.11 4.03
C THR A 229 7.62 -3.36 4.05
N ALA A 230 8.63 -3.89 3.39
CA ALA A 230 9.94 -3.25 3.30
C ALA A 230 9.86 -1.89 2.58
N ILE A 231 9.11 -1.80 1.48
CA ILE A 231 8.85 -0.54 0.77
C ILE A 231 8.17 0.46 1.72
N ALA A 232 7.05 0.09 2.35
CA ALA A 232 6.30 0.98 3.22
C ALA A 232 7.14 1.51 4.38
N VAL A 233 7.95 0.66 5.01
CA VAL A 233 8.82 1.05 6.13
C VAL A 233 9.99 1.89 5.66
N LYS A 234 10.76 1.40 4.67
CA LYS A 234 11.96 2.09 4.21
C LYS A 234 11.67 3.42 3.53
N ALA A 235 10.63 3.47 2.68
CA ALA A 235 10.25 4.72 2.03
C ALA A 235 9.77 5.75 3.07
N SER A 236 8.95 5.36 4.05
CA SER A 236 8.55 6.30 5.11
C SER A 236 9.73 6.77 5.97
N ASP A 237 10.68 5.89 6.30
CA ASP A 237 11.86 6.26 7.09
C ASP A 237 12.77 7.24 6.33
N VAL A 238 13.01 6.99 5.03
CA VAL A 238 13.84 7.87 4.17
C VAL A 238 13.18 9.23 4.02
N ILE A 239 11.87 9.25 3.65
CA ILE A 239 11.14 10.51 3.47
C ILE A 239 11.09 11.30 4.78
N ASN A 240 10.84 10.67 5.93
CA ASN A 240 10.78 11.37 7.21
C ASN A 240 12.13 11.88 7.68
N ARG A 241 13.23 11.22 7.27
CA ARG A 241 14.59 11.65 7.62
C ARG A 241 15.05 12.87 6.82
N TYR A 242 14.79 12.87 5.52
CA TYR A 242 15.30 13.89 4.61
C TYR A 242 14.23 14.92 4.19
N GLY A 243 12.95 14.59 4.31
CA GLY A 243 11.85 15.47 3.94
C GLY A 243 11.40 16.41 5.06
N HIS A 244 11.85 16.17 6.30
CA HIS A 244 11.43 16.98 7.46
C HIS A 244 11.75 18.47 7.28
N ASP A 245 12.94 18.78 6.75
CA ASP A 245 13.42 20.15 6.61
C ASP A 245 12.60 20.94 5.57
N ILE A 246 12.06 20.25 4.55
CA ILE A 246 11.21 20.86 3.51
C ILE A 246 9.72 20.72 3.80
N GLY A 247 9.34 20.19 4.98
CA GLY A 247 7.93 20.05 5.40
C GLY A 247 7.22 18.83 4.79
N VAL A 248 7.95 17.86 4.25
CA VAL A 248 7.42 16.60 3.71
C VAL A 248 7.55 15.50 4.74
N SER A 249 6.49 14.73 4.93
CA SER A 249 6.50 13.55 5.79
C SER A 249 5.75 12.39 5.17
N ALA A 250 6.03 11.16 5.62
CA ALA A 250 5.37 9.98 5.10
C ALA A 250 4.90 9.06 6.22
N SER A 251 3.78 8.40 5.99
CA SER A 251 3.23 7.38 6.87
C SER A 251 3.04 6.06 6.13
N LYS A 252 3.42 4.96 6.79
CA LYS A 252 3.22 3.60 6.27
C LYS A 252 1.74 3.22 6.31
N GLY A 253 1.28 2.54 5.27
CA GLY A 253 -0.10 2.09 5.12
C GLY A 253 -0.44 0.90 6.01
N ARG A 254 -0.79 1.15 7.26
CA ARG A 254 -1.09 0.10 8.25
C ARG A 254 -2.19 -0.84 7.78
N ASN A 255 -3.27 -0.32 7.21
CA ASN A 255 -4.42 -1.12 6.77
C ASN A 255 -4.05 -2.07 5.64
N PHE A 256 -3.27 -1.60 4.66
CA PHE A 256 -2.74 -2.44 3.58
C PHE A 256 -1.89 -3.59 4.14
N LEU A 257 -0.97 -3.27 5.06
CA LEU A 257 -0.10 -4.28 5.66
C LEU A 257 -0.90 -5.33 6.45
N ILE A 258 -1.96 -4.93 7.16
CA ILE A 258 -2.81 -5.86 7.88
C ILE A 258 -3.47 -6.85 6.91
N ILE A 259 -4.15 -6.37 5.86
CA ILE A 259 -4.89 -7.27 4.96
C ILE A 259 -3.97 -8.19 4.17
N THR A 260 -2.79 -7.72 3.74
CA THR A 260 -1.85 -8.59 3.01
C THR A 260 -1.28 -9.70 3.88
N TRP A 261 -0.95 -9.42 5.15
CA TRP A 261 -0.49 -10.44 6.10
C TRP A 261 -1.61 -11.39 6.55
N VAL A 262 -2.86 -10.90 6.66
CA VAL A 262 -4.03 -11.76 6.90
C VAL A 262 -4.23 -12.71 5.72
N ALA A 263 -4.16 -12.22 4.48
CA ALA A 263 -4.26 -13.07 3.28
C ALA A 263 -3.18 -14.15 3.26
N THR A 264 -1.93 -13.78 3.56
CA THR A 264 -0.81 -14.71 3.66
C THR A 264 -1.01 -15.75 4.78
N GLY A 265 -1.50 -15.32 5.94
CA GLY A 265 -1.80 -16.20 7.08
C GLY A 265 -2.91 -17.21 6.78
N LEU A 266 -3.93 -16.82 6.01
CA LEU A 266 -4.99 -17.71 5.56
C LEU A 266 -4.46 -18.80 4.62
N LEU A 267 -3.50 -18.49 3.73
CA LEU A 267 -2.86 -19.50 2.89
C LEU A 267 -2.00 -20.46 3.70
N LEU A 268 -1.28 -19.97 4.70
CA LEU A 268 -0.54 -20.83 5.63
C LEU A 268 -1.50 -21.80 6.36
N LEU A 269 -2.62 -21.29 6.87
CA LEU A 269 -3.63 -22.09 7.52
C LEU A 269 -4.21 -23.14 6.57
N SER A 270 -4.54 -22.76 5.32
CA SER A 270 -5.00 -23.67 4.28
C SER A 270 -3.99 -24.80 4.04
N SER A 271 -2.71 -24.46 3.87
CA SER A 271 -1.63 -25.42 3.66
C SER A 271 -1.51 -26.43 4.83
N ILE A 272 -1.61 -25.95 6.05
CA ILE A 272 -1.59 -26.82 7.25
C ILE A 272 -2.80 -27.77 7.27
N LEU A 273 -4.00 -27.27 6.96
CA LEU A 273 -5.21 -28.09 6.90
C LEU A 273 -5.10 -29.19 5.83
N TRP A 274 -4.54 -28.89 4.65
CA TRP A 274 -4.27 -29.89 3.61
C TRP A 274 -3.23 -30.92 4.04
N CYS A 275 -2.18 -30.51 4.76
CA CYS A 275 -1.19 -31.46 5.32
C CYS A 275 -1.85 -32.42 6.32
N VAL A 276 -2.72 -31.92 7.19
CA VAL A 276 -3.47 -32.74 8.14
C VAL A 276 -4.38 -33.74 7.42
N ASP A 277 -5.13 -33.28 6.40
CA ASP A 277 -5.99 -34.19 5.60
C ASP A 277 -5.18 -35.29 4.89
N CYS A 278 -4.03 -34.95 4.35
CA CYS A 278 -3.11 -35.92 3.73
C CYS A 278 -2.64 -37.01 4.73
N CYS A 279 -2.30 -36.60 5.97
CA CYS A 279 -1.84 -37.52 7.02
C CYS A 279 -2.97 -38.40 7.57
N VAL A 280 -4.14 -37.82 7.85
CA VAL A 280 -5.29 -38.52 8.45
C VAL A 280 -5.96 -39.45 7.45
N GLY A 281 -6.11 -39.03 6.18
CA GLY A 281 -6.67 -39.84 5.10
C GLY A 281 -5.87 -41.11 4.82
N GLY A 282 -4.56 -41.09 5.14
CA GLY A 282 -3.68 -42.26 5.07
C GLY A 282 -3.95 -43.36 6.11
N ARG A 283 -4.30 -42.96 7.30
CA ARG A 283 -4.58 -43.90 8.40
C ARG A 283 -5.91 -44.66 8.21
N ARG A 284 -6.96 -44.00 7.71
CA ARG A 284 -8.27 -44.63 7.48
C ARG A 284 -8.23 -45.76 6.48
N LYS A 285 -7.50 -45.65 5.37
CA LYS A 285 -7.37 -46.72 4.37
C LYS A 285 -6.60 -47.92 4.94
N ARG A 286 -5.57 -47.70 5.75
CA ARG A 286 -4.77 -48.78 6.35
C ARG A 286 -5.60 -49.65 7.31
N HIS A 287 -6.49 -49.06 8.09
CA HIS A 287 -7.41 -49.79 8.95
C HIS A 287 -8.46 -50.62 8.19
N GLN A 288 -8.97 -50.10 7.06
CA GLN A 288 -9.92 -50.86 6.23
C GLN A 288 -9.28 -52.07 5.56
N TYR A 289 -8.03 -51.97 5.09
CA TYR A 289 -7.29 -53.09 4.49
C TYR A 289 -6.95 -54.16 5.54
N THR A 290 -6.66 -53.75 6.76
CA THR A 290 -6.36 -54.73 7.83
C THR A 290 -7.63 -55.45 8.30
N ALA A 291 -8.77 -54.79 8.37
CA ALA A 291 -10.06 -55.40 8.70
C ALA A 291 -10.56 -56.38 7.62
N ALA A 292 -10.37 -56.07 6.34
CA ALA A 292 -10.75 -56.94 5.24
C ALA A 292 -9.87 -58.17 5.07
N LYS A 293 -8.67 -58.22 5.67
CA LYS A 293 -7.73 -59.35 5.58
C LYS A 293 -7.91 -60.37 6.72
N HIS A 294 -8.67 -60.02 7.76
CA HIS A 294 -8.91 -60.84 8.94
C HIS A 294 -10.40 -61.23 9.16
N GLY A 295 -11.27 -60.92 8.19
CA GLY A 295 -12.67 -61.40 8.09
C GLY A 295 -12.80 -62.33 6.91
#